data_1736c9b8160e8c41e5f8270724e87df9
#
_entry.id   1736c9b8160e8c41e5f8270724e87df9
#
_cell.length_a   1.000
_cell.length_b   1.000
_cell.length_c   1.000
_cell.angle_alpha   90.00
_cell.angle_beta   90.00
_cell.angle_gamma   90.00
#
_symmetry.space_group_name_H-M   'P 1'
#
loop_
_entity.id
_entity.type
_entity.pdbx_description
1 polymer ?
#
loop_
_entity_poly.entity_id
_entity_poly.type
_entity_poly.pdbx_seq_one_letter_code
_entity_poly.pdbx_strand_id
1 'polypeptide(L)'
;AHPATARKVLYVGSHCRNVEGWDFPKSRALINELTSWITRPEFVYVHKWWPKDLAMWDNPSVLHRGNAWPDEEYRRVMHRTTVAGWSRVDGQKRAAGLSRQYQLLGS
;
A
#
# COMPACT_ATOMS: atom_id res chain seq x y z
N ALA A 1 2.18 -2.01 -14.95
CA ALA A 1 0.74 -2.15 -15.14
C ALA A 1 0.15 -3.08 -14.09
N HIS A 2 -1.06 -2.84 -13.68
CA HIS A 2 -1.80 -3.69 -12.74
C HIS A 2 -2.04 -5.09 -13.34
N PRO A 3 -1.73 -6.18 -12.62
CA PRO A 3 -1.72 -7.53 -13.22
C PRO A 3 -3.10 -8.01 -13.69
N ALA A 4 -4.18 -7.60 -13.03
CA ALA A 4 -5.53 -8.04 -13.38
C ALA A 4 -6.24 -7.11 -14.39
N THR A 5 -5.94 -5.81 -14.39
CA THR A 5 -6.67 -4.82 -15.19
C THR A 5 -5.85 -4.23 -16.33
N ALA A 6 -4.55 -4.51 -16.38
CA ALA A 6 -3.57 -3.91 -17.30
C ALA A 6 -3.49 -2.36 -17.25
N ARG A 7 -4.19 -1.71 -16.32
CA ARG A 7 -4.12 -0.26 -16.13
C ARG A 7 -2.74 0.14 -15.64
N LYS A 8 -2.26 1.29 -16.09
CA LYS A 8 -1.05 1.90 -15.56
C LYS A 8 -1.34 2.37 -14.14
N VAL A 9 -0.49 1.98 -13.20
CA VAL A 9 -0.55 2.40 -11.79
C VAL A 9 0.78 3.02 -11.40
N LEU A 10 0.74 4.01 -10.53
CA LEU A 10 1.92 4.60 -9.94
C LEU A 10 2.14 3.95 -8.56
N TYR A 11 3.02 2.96 -8.53
CA TYR A 11 3.34 2.22 -7.31
C TYR A 11 4.57 2.82 -6.64
N VAL A 12 4.36 3.90 -5.91
CA VAL A 12 5.39 4.65 -5.16
C VAL A 12 4.99 4.67 -3.70
N GLY A 13 5.78 4.05 -2.86
CA GLY A 13 5.51 4.00 -1.41
C GLY A 13 6.74 4.37 -0.59
N SER A 14 6.60 4.30 0.73
CA SER A 14 7.68 4.60 1.69
C SER A 14 8.94 3.72 1.50
N HIS A 15 8.81 2.58 0.84
CA HIS A 15 9.92 1.68 0.53
C HIS A 15 10.75 2.11 -0.67
N CYS A 16 10.25 3.02 -1.51
CA CYS A 16 10.99 3.55 -2.64
C CYS A 16 12.11 4.47 -2.14
N ARG A 17 13.35 4.05 -2.27
CA ARG A 17 14.52 4.83 -1.83
C ARG A 17 15.12 5.66 -2.94
N ASN A 18 15.40 5.06 -4.07
CA ASN A 18 16.00 5.70 -5.22
C ASN A 18 15.60 5.04 -6.53
N VAL A 19 15.85 5.74 -7.62
CA VAL A 19 15.68 5.25 -8.99
C VAL A 19 16.99 4.61 -9.42
N GLU A 20 16.92 3.43 -10.03
CA GLU A 20 18.09 2.73 -10.52
C GLU A 20 18.86 3.58 -11.55
N GLY A 21 20.18 3.67 -11.38
CA GLY A 21 21.05 4.48 -12.23
C GLY A 21 21.04 5.99 -11.96
N TRP A 22 20.27 6.46 -10.97
CA TRP A 22 20.25 7.88 -10.58
C TRP A 22 20.96 8.11 -9.25
N ASP A 23 21.50 9.32 -9.08
CA ASP A 23 21.98 9.76 -7.78
C ASP A 23 20.84 9.88 -6.77
N PHE A 24 21.18 9.86 -5.48
CA PHE A 24 20.19 9.87 -4.40
C PHE A 24 19.35 11.17 -4.34
N PRO A 25 19.94 12.38 -4.43
CA PRO A 25 19.16 13.63 -4.39
C PRO A 25 18.13 13.71 -5.51
N LYS A 26 18.51 13.40 -6.73
CA LYS A 26 17.62 13.40 -7.90
C LYS A 26 16.51 12.37 -7.77
N SER A 27 16.85 11.17 -7.31
CA SER A 27 15.89 10.11 -7.03
C SER A 27 14.85 10.54 -6.00
N ARG A 28 15.29 11.16 -4.90
CA ARG A 28 14.40 11.63 -3.84
C ARG A 28 13.49 12.76 -4.31
N ALA A 29 14.01 13.67 -5.12
CA ALA A 29 13.21 14.76 -5.69
C ALA A 29 12.04 14.18 -6.52
N LEU A 30 12.31 13.26 -7.43
CA LEU A 30 11.27 12.61 -8.23
C LEU A 30 10.26 11.83 -7.37
N ILE A 31 10.73 11.01 -6.42
CA ILE A 31 9.85 10.21 -5.56
C ILE A 31 8.95 11.13 -4.73
N ASN A 32 9.48 12.23 -4.21
CA ASN A 32 8.71 13.20 -3.45
C ASN A 32 7.67 13.91 -4.33
N GLU A 33 8.04 14.32 -5.54
CA GLU A 33 7.13 14.93 -6.50
C GLU A 33 5.97 13.99 -6.85
N LEU A 34 6.28 12.75 -7.20
CA LEU A 34 5.26 11.74 -7.51
C LEU A 34 4.35 11.46 -6.32
N THR A 35 4.92 11.37 -5.12
CA THR A 35 4.14 11.16 -3.90
C THR A 35 3.21 12.35 -3.64
N SER A 36 3.72 13.58 -3.77
CA SER A 36 2.93 14.80 -3.61
C SER A 36 1.79 14.88 -4.62
N TRP A 37 2.05 14.47 -5.86
CA TRP A 37 1.03 14.42 -6.90
C TRP A 37 -0.12 13.47 -6.56
N ILE A 38 0.19 12.21 -6.20
CA ILE A 38 -0.84 11.18 -5.95
C ILE A 38 -1.56 11.33 -4.61
N THR A 39 -1.03 12.18 -3.71
CA THR A 39 -1.65 12.46 -2.40
C THR A 39 -2.38 13.80 -2.35
N ARG A 40 -2.66 14.42 -3.50
CA ARG A 40 -3.49 15.62 -3.56
C ARG A 40 -4.91 15.34 -3.08
N PRO A 41 -5.58 16.31 -2.44
CA PRO A 41 -6.89 16.11 -1.81
C PRO A 41 -7.94 15.46 -2.73
N GLU A 42 -7.92 15.78 -4.01
CA GLU A 42 -8.86 15.23 -5.00
C GLU A 42 -8.69 13.72 -5.25
N PHE A 43 -7.55 13.14 -4.84
CA PHE A 43 -7.26 11.70 -4.97
C PHE A 43 -7.30 10.95 -3.65
N VAL A 44 -7.57 11.65 -2.55
CA VAL A 44 -7.51 11.05 -1.21
C VAL A 44 -8.90 10.75 -0.67
N TYR A 45 -9.12 9.50 -0.34
CA TYR A 45 -10.27 9.08 0.46
C TYR A 45 -9.84 8.90 1.91
N VAL A 46 -10.57 9.49 2.85
CA VAL A 46 -10.33 9.35 4.29
C VAL A 46 -11.46 8.52 4.91
N HIS A 47 -11.13 7.31 5.34
CA HIS A 47 -12.09 6.45 6.02
C HIS A 47 -12.17 6.81 7.51
N LYS A 48 -13.39 7.07 7.98
CA LYS A 48 -13.70 7.23 9.40
C LYS A 48 -14.18 5.90 9.94
N TRP A 49 -13.37 5.27 10.77
CA TRP A 49 -13.65 3.94 11.30
C TRP A 49 -14.75 3.94 12.35
N TRP A 50 -15.68 3.01 12.19
CA TRP A 50 -16.65 2.62 13.20
C TRP A 50 -16.38 1.18 13.67
N PRO A 51 -16.78 0.81 14.91
CA PRO A 51 -16.68 -0.58 15.34
C PRO A 51 -17.40 -1.52 14.37
N LYS A 52 -16.73 -2.62 14.01
CA LYS A 52 -17.17 -3.63 13.04
C LYS A 52 -17.04 -3.24 11.56
N ASP A 53 -16.49 -2.09 11.23
CA ASP A 53 -16.17 -1.78 9.85
C ASP A 53 -15.17 -2.78 9.26
N LEU A 54 -15.41 -3.13 8.00
CA LEU A 54 -14.49 -3.88 7.15
C LEU A 54 -14.10 -3.01 5.97
N ALA A 55 -12.82 -2.73 5.82
CA ALA A 55 -12.27 -2.06 4.64
C ALA A 55 -11.39 -3.02 3.85
N MET A 56 -11.53 -3.00 2.55
CA MET A 56 -10.71 -3.77 1.62
C MET A 56 -10.18 -2.85 0.54
N TRP A 57 -8.90 -2.99 0.21
CA TRP A 57 -8.28 -2.21 -0.88
C TRP A 57 -7.29 -3.07 -1.66
N ASP A 58 -7.04 -2.65 -2.88
CA ASP A 58 -6.10 -3.27 -3.78
C ASP A 58 -4.73 -2.59 -3.66
N ASN A 59 -3.80 -3.22 -2.96
CA ASN A 59 -2.47 -2.67 -2.68
C ASN A 59 -1.70 -2.20 -3.93
N PRO A 60 -1.72 -2.90 -5.08
CA PRO A 60 -1.07 -2.42 -6.29
C PRO A 60 -1.63 -1.12 -6.85
N SER A 61 -2.88 -0.78 -6.53
CA SER A 61 -3.58 0.37 -7.11
C SER A 61 -3.60 1.60 -6.22
N VAL A 62 -3.42 1.45 -4.91
CA VAL A 62 -3.57 2.55 -3.96
C VAL A 62 -2.44 2.60 -2.93
N LEU A 63 -2.11 3.81 -2.51
CA LEU A 63 -1.34 4.04 -1.29
C LEU A 63 -2.29 4.17 -0.10
N HIS A 64 -1.84 3.74 1.05
CA HIS A 64 -2.59 3.89 2.28
C HIS A 64 -1.67 4.21 3.45
N ARG A 65 -2.20 4.92 4.44
CA ARG A 65 -1.54 5.17 5.72
C ARG A 65 -2.54 5.28 6.85
N GLY A 66 -2.11 4.97 8.06
CA GLY A 66 -2.85 5.36 9.26
C GLY A 66 -2.69 6.84 9.54
N ASN A 67 -3.79 7.51 9.88
CA ASN A 67 -3.73 8.85 10.46
C ASN A 67 -3.40 8.73 11.96
N ALA A 68 -2.79 9.78 12.53
CA ALA A 68 -2.60 9.90 13.96
C ALA A 68 -3.97 9.88 14.68
N TRP A 69 -4.01 9.29 15.85
CA TRP A 69 -5.17 9.31 16.74
C TRP A 69 -4.65 9.55 18.18
N PRO A 70 -5.49 10.03 19.09
CA PRO A 70 -5.11 10.22 20.49
C PRO A 70 -5.03 8.86 21.21
N ASP A 71 -3.88 8.20 21.11
CA ASP A 71 -3.64 6.85 21.63
C ASP A 71 -3.61 6.77 23.16
N GLU A 72 -3.38 7.89 23.83
CA GLU A 72 -3.50 8.01 25.29
C GLU A 72 -4.95 7.99 25.78
N GLU A 73 -5.91 8.41 24.95
CA GLU A 73 -7.32 8.50 25.31
C GLU A 73 -8.14 7.31 24.81
N TYR A 74 -7.79 6.77 23.64
CA TYR A 74 -8.60 5.76 22.97
C TYR A 74 -7.77 4.58 22.51
N ARG A 75 -8.20 3.38 22.90
CA ARG A 75 -7.60 2.14 22.41
C ARG A 75 -8.11 1.86 20.99
N ARG A 76 -7.19 1.68 20.05
CA ARG A 76 -7.48 1.23 18.69
C ARG A 76 -7.03 -0.22 18.50
N VAL A 77 -7.98 -1.10 18.22
CA VAL A 77 -7.69 -2.50 17.90
C VAL A 77 -8.10 -2.77 16.47
N MET A 78 -7.15 -3.17 15.64
CA MET A 78 -7.36 -3.44 14.22
C MET A 78 -6.85 -4.84 13.88
N HIS A 79 -7.63 -5.59 13.13
CA HIS A 79 -7.20 -6.85 12.55
C HIS A 79 -6.94 -6.65 11.06
N ARG A 80 -5.85 -7.18 10.56
CA ARG A 80 -5.48 -7.10 9.14
C ARG A 80 -5.11 -8.47 8.61
N THR A 81 -5.58 -8.75 7.42
CA THR A 81 -5.11 -9.87 6.60
C THR A 81 -4.70 -9.36 5.23
N THR A 82 -3.79 -10.05 4.59
CA THR A 82 -3.34 -9.73 3.24
C THR A 82 -3.44 -10.97 2.38
N VAL A 83 -4.10 -10.83 1.24
CA VAL A 83 -4.13 -11.88 0.23
C VAL A 83 -2.87 -11.75 -0.61
N ALA A 84 -2.12 -12.85 -0.76
CA ALA A 84 -0.93 -12.86 -1.61
C ALA A 84 -1.34 -12.62 -3.07
N GLY A 85 -0.67 -11.66 -3.70
CA GLY A 85 -0.85 -11.38 -5.12
C GLY A 85 -0.16 -12.39 -6.02
N TRP A 86 -0.25 -12.17 -7.32
CA TRP A 86 0.47 -12.96 -8.32
C TRP A 86 1.96 -12.66 -8.24
N SER A 87 2.81 -13.67 -8.01
CA SER A 87 4.24 -13.50 -8.14
C SER A 87 4.68 -13.83 -9.56
N ARG A 88 5.43 -12.92 -10.18
CA ARG A 88 6.19 -13.22 -11.38
C ARG A 88 7.53 -13.81 -10.95
N VAL A 89 7.63 -15.12 -10.87
CA VAL A 89 8.92 -15.79 -10.83
C VAL A 89 9.10 -16.47 -12.18
N ASP A 90 10.11 -16.07 -12.93
CA ASP A 90 10.63 -16.69 -14.15
C ASP A 90 9.59 -16.99 -15.25
N GLY A 91 8.79 -16.00 -15.61
CA GLY A 91 7.86 -16.10 -16.74
C GLY A 91 6.73 -17.13 -16.58
N GLN A 92 6.73 -17.92 -15.52
CA GLN A 92 5.66 -18.85 -15.21
C GLN A 92 4.67 -18.23 -14.24
N LYS A 93 3.40 -18.19 -14.64
CA LYS A 93 2.27 -17.87 -13.79
C LYS A 93 2.13 -19.00 -12.75
N ARG A 94 2.84 -18.94 -11.65
CA ARG A 94 2.46 -19.75 -10.49
C ARG A 94 1.20 -19.11 -9.92
N ALA A 95 0.07 -19.82 -10.01
CA ALA A 95 -1.02 -19.58 -9.09
C ALA A 95 -0.41 -19.65 -7.69
N ALA A 96 -0.30 -18.51 -7.00
CA ALA A 96 0.13 -18.51 -5.62
C ALA A 96 -0.87 -19.35 -4.87
N GLY A 97 -0.47 -20.56 -4.50
CA GLY A 97 -1.26 -21.38 -3.60
C GLY A 97 -1.62 -20.48 -2.43
N LEU A 98 -2.87 -20.52 -2.01
CA LEU A 98 -3.42 -19.75 -0.90
C LEU A 98 -2.62 -20.05 0.38
N SER A 99 -1.42 -19.51 0.49
CA SER A 99 -0.72 -19.47 1.76
C SER A 99 -1.37 -18.32 2.56
N ARG A 100 -2.35 -18.67 3.36
CA ARG A 100 -2.95 -17.80 4.36
C ARG A 100 -1.88 -17.50 5.41
N GLN A 101 -1.10 -16.48 5.17
CA GLN A 101 -0.27 -15.92 6.23
C GLN A 101 -1.15 -14.97 7.06
N TYR A 102 -1.78 -15.53 8.06
CA TYR A 102 -2.44 -14.76 9.09
C TYR A 102 -1.36 -14.17 9.99
N GLN A 103 -1.00 -12.93 9.77
CA GLN A 103 -0.23 -12.19 10.76
C GLN A 103 -1.22 -11.53 11.74
N LEU A 104 -1.47 -12.22 12.84
CA LEU A 104 -2.07 -11.62 14.02
C LEU A 104 -1.01 -10.72 14.65
N LEU A 105 -1.03 -9.44 14.36
CA LEU A 105 -0.29 -8.46 15.14
C LEU A 105 -1.13 -8.15 16.38
N GLY A 106 -0.90 -8.95 17.42
CA GLY A 106 -1.38 -8.66 18.76
C GLY A 106 -0.50 -7.59 19.42
N SER A 107 -1.17 -6.76 20.19
CA SER A 107 -0.69 -5.75 21.15
C SER A 107 0.13 -4.62 20.60
#